data_1cbda4ab5c2705d22a40963a5c979e98
#
_entry.id   1cbda4ab5c2705d22a40963a5c979e98
#
_cell.length_a   1.000
_cell.length_b   1.000
_cell.length_c   1.000
_cell.angle_alpha   90.00
_cell.angle_beta   90.00
_cell.angle_gamma   90.00
#
_symmetry.space_group_name_H-M   'P 1'
#
loop_
_entity.id
_entity.type
_entity.pdbx_description
1 polymer ?
#
loop_
_entity_poly.entity_id
_entity_poly.type
_entity_poly.pdbx_seq_one_letter_code
_entity_poly.pdbx_strand_id
1 'polypeptide(L)'
;MGDRTEGYQSKRLLFIIKERSVYNTKTRAYGLFNSCDFVVRAMNERGVAAEAVQVVDNNCIDREVTRFNPTHCFIEAVWVVPSKFEVLARLHPTVKWVIRLHSMIPFLASEGMAFEWLNAYMELRKQGIDISISCNNDKLCRHLRVLYGKSVTYTPNIYLPDTTKPCNEDFSAYGNSGLNIGCFGALRVLKNHPQQAMWAIDFADATKRTLNFHVNVSEHEQREAGPILRNLRGIFSNTKHNLVEHPWYEHSDFLGLVRRMDMGMQVSFSETFNITAADFVHCGVPIVVSEDITFVHSSCRVDPSDGDAVMEAMCNAYDNYIPFMSGGFLGGSCMICRNRSLLAKQNARAVAQWLSVISK
;
A
#
# COMPACT_ATOMS: atom_id res chain seq x y z
N MET A 1 19.62 22.03 22.97
CA MET A 1 19.04 21.07 22.04
C MET A 1 20.07 19.98 21.74
N GLY A 2 20.51 19.31 22.79
CA GLY A 2 21.50 18.24 22.74
C GLY A 2 20.78 16.91 22.93
N ASP A 3 21.22 15.91 22.20
CA ASP A 3 21.19 14.50 22.59
C ASP A 3 19.86 13.71 22.53
N ARG A 4 19.04 13.89 21.49
CA ARG A 4 18.01 12.89 21.13
C ARG A 4 18.39 12.03 19.90
N THR A 5 19.53 12.27 19.31
CA THR A 5 19.98 11.58 18.08
C THR A 5 20.73 10.27 18.33
N GLU A 6 21.26 10.05 19.53
CA GLU A 6 22.08 8.84 19.83
C GLU A 6 21.24 7.56 20.06
N GLY A 7 19.96 7.67 20.42
CA GLY A 7 19.16 6.51 20.84
C GLY A 7 18.78 5.51 19.74
N TYR A 8 18.82 5.90 18.46
CA TYR A 8 18.42 5.04 17.34
C TYR A 8 19.56 4.67 16.38
N GLN A 9 20.71 5.37 16.43
CA GLN A 9 21.84 5.09 15.52
C GLN A 9 22.45 3.71 15.73
N SER A 10 22.36 3.14 16.95
CA SER A 10 22.79 1.78 17.25
C SER A 10 21.77 0.70 16.81
N LYS A 11 20.60 1.09 16.34
CA LYS A 11 19.55 0.16 15.96
C LYS A 11 19.79 -0.39 14.55
N ARG A 12 19.42 -1.65 14.38
CA ARG A 12 19.52 -2.39 13.11
C ARG A 12 18.16 -3.04 12.84
N LEU A 13 17.52 -2.68 11.76
CA LEU A 13 16.16 -3.10 11.43
C LEU A 13 16.18 -4.08 10.26
N LEU A 14 15.68 -5.28 10.47
CA LEU A 14 15.50 -6.27 9.41
C LEU A 14 14.02 -6.49 9.14
N PHE A 15 13.61 -6.35 7.88
CA PHE A 15 12.25 -6.60 7.44
C PHE A 15 12.22 -7.91 6.65
N ILE A 16 11.45 -8.89 7.11
CA ILE A 16 11.31 -10.20 6.48
C ILE A 16 9.96 -10.28 5.78
N ILE A 17 9.99 -10.48 4.48
CA ILE A 17 8.83 -10.57 3.60
C ILE A 17 8.76 -11.97 3.03
N LYS A 18 7.59 -12.63 3.08
CA LYS A 18 7.40 -13.91 2.43
C LYS A 18 7.38 -13.73 0.91
N GLU A 19 8.26 -14.45 0.21
CA GLU A 19 8.22 -14.53 -1.24
C GLU A 19 6.92 -15.21 -1.69
N ARG A 20 6.22 -14.63 -2.64
CA ARG A 20 5.12 -15.31 -3.31
C ARG A 20 5.68 -16.01 -4.54
N SER A 21 5.93 -17.29 -4.42
CA SER A 21 6.26 -18.15 -5.57
C SER A 21 4.97 -18.70 -6.15
N VAL A 22 4.72 -18.42 -7.42
CA VAL A 22 3.69 -19.10 -8.19
C VAL A 22 4.41 -19.85 -9.33
N TYR A 23 4.45 -21.17 -9.25
CA TYR A 23 4.97 -22.07 -10.30
C TYR A 23 6.31 -21.63 -10.92
N ASN A 24 7.39 -21.58 -10.13
CA ASN A 24 8.76 -21.25 -10.56
C ASN A 24 8.99 -19.84 -11.13
N THR A 25 8.02 -18.96 -11.10
CA THR A 25 8.22 -17.54 -11.38
C THR A 25 8.28 -16.76 -10.06
N LYS A 26 9.37 -16.02 -9.84
CA LYS A 26 9.51 -15.11 -8.70
C LYS A 26 8.54 -13.95 -8.88
N THR A 27 7.34 -14.08 -8.34
CA THR A 27 6.40 -12.96 -8.27
C THR A 27 6.70 -12.15 -7.01
N ARG A 28 7.20 -10.95 -7.18
CA ARG A 28 7.35 -10.01 -6.07
C ARG A 28 5.98 -9.65 -5.51
N ALA A 29 5.84 -9.63 -4.19
CA ALA A 29 4.70 -9.00 -3.52
C ALA A 29 4.87 -7.48 -3.61
N TYR A 30 4.73 -6.90 -4.81
CA TYR A 30 5.13 -5.52 -5.12
C TYR A 30 4.67 -4.49 -4.07
N GLY A 31 3.39 -4.50 -3.69
CA GLY A 31 2.86 -3.54 -2.72
C GLY A 31 3.49 -3.68 -1.33
N LEU A 32 3.68 -4.90 -0.84
CA LEU A 32 4.28 -5.14 0.48
C LEU A 32 5.79 -4.86 0.45
N PHE A 33 6.47 -5.29 -0.60
CA PHE A 33 7.90 -5.03 -0.78
C PHE A 33 8.18 -3.53 -0.88
N ASN A 34 7.48 -2.78 -1.72
CA ASN A 34 7.63 -1.34 -1.85
C ASN A 34 7.36 -0.63 -0.52
N SER A 35 6.35 -1.07 0.25
CA SER A 35 6.06 -0.55 1.58
C SER A 35 7.25 -0.68 2.54
N CYS A 36 7.96 -1.81 2.48
CA CYS A 36 9.15 -2.05 3.30
C CYS A 36 10.36 -1.28 2.78
N ASP A 37 10.60 -1.30 1.47
CA ASP A 37 11.71 -0.59 0.84
C ASP A 37 11.67 0.91 1.14
N PHE A 38 10.51 1.53 1.11
CA PHE A 38 10.35 2.94 1.46
C PHE A 38 10.71 3.23 2.93
N VAL A 39 10.35 2.33 3.86
CA VAL A 39 10.74 2.46 5.27
C VAL A 39 12.24 2.26 5.41
N VAL A 40 12.82 1.24 4.78
CA VAL A 40 14.26 0.95 4.80
C VAL A 40 15.05 2.16 4.30
N ARG A 41 14.69 2.73 3.16
CA ARG A 41 15.34 3.91 2.60
C ARG A 41 15.24 5.11 3.53
N ALA A 42 14.04 5.38 4.05
CA ALA A 42 13.82 6.47 4.99
C ALA A 42 14.61 6.32 6.30
N MET A 43 14.85 5.10 6.78
CA MET A 43 15.67 4.84 7.97
C MET A 43 17.15 4.97 7.65
N ASN A 44 17.61 4.41 6.54
CA ASN A 44 19.01 4.52 6.11
C ASN A 44 19.45 5.98 5.87
N GLU A 45 18.57 6.82 5.29
CA GLU A 45 18.80 8.27 5.14
C GLU A 45 19.03 8.99 6.48
N ARG A 46 18.61 8.37 7.60
CA ARG A 46 18.75 8.91 8.97
C ARG A 46 19.82 8.22 9.79
N GLY A 47 20.65 7.39 9.14
CA GLY A 47 21.76 6.68 9.79
C GLY A 47 21.33 5.46 10.61
N VAL A 48 20.08 4.98 10.46
CA VAL A 48 19.62 3.72 11.05
C VAL A 48 19.85 2.61 10.05
N ALA A 49 20.67 1.61 10.38
CA ALA A 49 20.92 0.46 9.50
C ALA A 49 19.62 -0.34 9.30
N ALA A 50 19.10 -0.40 8.09
CA ALA A 50 17.88 -1.11 7.77
C ALA A 50 17.99 -1.89 6.46
N GLU A 51 17.39 -3.07 6.40
CA GLU A 51 17.38 -3.94 5.22
C GLU A 51 16.02 -4.67 5.12
N ALA A 52 15.54 -4.89 3.88
CA ALA A 52 14.38 -5.72 3.59
C ALA A 52 14.80 -6.94 2.77
N VAL A 53 14.42 -8.13 3.20
CA VAL A 53 14.70 -9.39 2.52
C VAL A 53 13.44 -10.19 2.26
N GLN A 54 13.37 -10.77 1.07
CA GLN A 54 12.36 -11.78 0.74
C GLN A 54 12.89 -13.17 1.05
N VAL A 55 12.06 -13.98 1.68
CA VAL A 55 12.38 -15.38 2.02
C VAL A 55 11.29 -16.31 1.53
N VAL A 56 11.68 -17.52 1.13
CA VAL A 56 10.76 -18.54 0.60
C VAL A 56 9.81 -19.02 1.71
N ASP A 57 10.36 -19.27 2.91
CA ASP A 57 9.60 -19.74 4.07
C ASP A 57 10.22 -19.30 5.41
N ASN A 58 9.59 -19.72 6.51
CA ASN A 58 10.03 -19.37 7.85
C ASN A 58 11.37 -20.02 8.27
N ASN A 59 11.87 -21.03 7.54
CA ASN A 59 13.15 -21.67 7.85
C ASN A 59 14.34 -20.82 7.37
N CYS A 60 14.09 -19.92 6.41
CA CYS A 60 15.12 -19.00 5.94
C CYS A 60 15.38 -17.82 6.89
N ILE A 61 14.50 -17.58 7.88
CA ILE A 61 14.59 -16.40 8.77
C ILE A 61 15.87 -16.41 9.59
N ASP A 62 16.23 -17.54 10.18
CA ASP A 62 17.44 -17.69 10.99
C ASP A 62 18.70 -17.25 10.26
N ARG A 63 18.89 -17.68 9.02
CA ARG A 63 20.01 -17.29 8.16
C ARG A 63 20.10 -15.77 7.98
N GLU A 64 18.99 -15.12 7.68
CA GLU A 64 18.97 -13.68 7.43
C GLU A 64 19.20 -12.87 8.72
N VAL A 65 18.66 -13.34 9.85
CA VAL A 65 18.89 -12.73 11.16
C VAL A 65 20.35 -12.89 11.57
N THR A 66 20.94 -14.07 11.38
CA THR A 66 22.38 -14.31 11.65
C THR A 66 23.26 -13.39 10.79
N ARG A 67 22.97 -13.27 9.50
CA ARG A 67 23.72 -12.45 8.54
C ARG A 67 23.68 -10.96 8.89
N PHE A 68 22.49 -10.44 9.16
CA PHE A 68 22.28 -9.01 9.37
C PHE A 68 22.51 -8.59 10.83
N ASN A 69 22.33 -9.49 11.79
CA ASN A 69 22.41 -9.25 13.24
C ASN A 69 21.55 -8.04 13.68
N PRO A 70 20.22 -8.10 13.51
CA PRO A 70 19.31 -6.99 13.80
C PRO A 70 19.07 -6.82 15.30
N THR A 71 18.76 -5.59 15.72
CA THR A 71 18.14 -5.33 17.03
C THR A 71 16.61 -5.57 16.99
N HIS A 72 15.99 -5.32 15.83
CA HIS A 72 14.56 -5.50 15.60
C HIS A 72 14.36 -6.26 14.29
N CYS A 73 13.58 -7.33 14.35
CA CYS A 73 13.17 -8.10 13.17
C CYS A 73 11.67 -7.95 12.96
N PHE A 74 11.29 -7.27 11.88
CA PHE A 74 9.90 -7.07 11.48
C PHE A 74 9.49 -8.18 10.52
N ILE A 75 8.49 -8.96 10.91
CA ILE A 75 7.84 -9.94 10.04
C ILE A 75 6.63 -9.24 9.39
N GLU A 76 6.70 -9.10 8.09
CA GLU A 76 5.69 -8.37 7.32
C GLU A 76 4.50 -9.28 7.00
N ALA A 77 3.34 -8.96 7.59
CA ALA A 77 2.11 -9.76 7.65
C ALA A 77 2.17 -11.00 8.57
N VAL A 78 1.03 -11.68 8.72
CA VAL A 78 0.85 -12.85 9.60
C VAL A 78 1.05 -14.12 8.79
N TRP A 79 2.27 -14.67 8.76
CA TRP A 79 2.58 -15.87 7.98
C TRP A 79 3.58 -16.82 8.63
N VAL A 80 4.25 -16.40 9.70
CA VAL A 80 5.19 -17.25 10.45
C VAL A 80 4.44 -17.99 11.56
N VAL A 81 4.50 -19.31 11.56
CA VAL A 81 3.84 -20.10 12.60
C VAL A 81 4.37 -19.74 14.00
N PRO A 82 3.50 -19.59 15.03
CA PRO A 82 3.92 -19.13 16.35
C PRO A 82 5.06 -19.96 16.97
N SER A 83 5.01 -21.28 16.86
CA SER A 83 6.05 -22.19 17.39
C SER A 83 7.46 -21.94 16.81
N LYS A 84 7.55 -21.30 15.62
CA LYS A 84 8.87 -20.96 15.06
C LYS A 84 9.60 -19.92 15.90
N PHE A 85 8.89 -19.03 16.59
CA PHE A 85 9.51 -18.01 17.44
C PHE A 85 10.12 -18.59 18.71
N GLU A 86 9.68 -19.75 19.19
CA GLU A 86 10.35 -20.47 20.31
C GLU A 86 11.78 -20.87 19.92
N VAL A 87 11.98 -21.28 18.66
CA VAL A 87 13.29 -21.62 18.12
C VAL A 87 14.10 -20.36 17.85
N LEU A 88 13.52 -19.39 17.13
CA LEU A 88 14.22 -18.17 16.75
C LEU A 88 14.65 -17.34 17.96
N ALA A 89 13.82 -17.24 19.02
CA ALA A 89 14.17 -16.51 20.23
C ALA A 89 15.31 -17.16 21.01
N ARG A 90 15.43 -18.51 20.99
CA ARG A 90 16.57 -19.21 21.59
C ARG A 90 17.87 -18.98 20.82
N LEU A 91 17.80 -18.93 19.48
CA LEU A 91 18.96 -18.69 18.62
C LEU A 91 19.39 -17.21 18.64
N HIS A 92 18.43 -16.29 18.79
CA HIS A 92 18.63 -14.85 18.74
C HIS A 92 17.97 -14.14 19.94
N PRO A 93 18.48 -14.35 21.17
CA PRO A 93 17.81 -13.90 22.40
C PRO A 93 17.76 -12.37 22.59
N THR A 94 18.55 -11.62 21.84
CA THR A 94 18.60 -10.14 21.91
C THR A 94 17.72 -9.45 20.86
N VAL A 95 17.13 -10.22 19.94
CA VAL A 95 16.32 -9.67 18.86
C VAL A 95 14.90 -9.41 19.34
N LYS A 96 14.40 -8.19 19.11
CA LYS A 96 12.99 -7.85 19.28
C LYS A 96 12.22 -8.25 18.04
N TRP A 97 11.27 -9.18 18.18
CA TRP A 97 10.42 -9.65 17.10
C TRP A 97 9.16 -8.81 17.00
N VAL A 98 8.83 -8.35 15.80
CA VAL A 98 7.67 -7.51 15.57
C VAL A 98 6.86 -8.07 14.41
N ILE A 99 5.61 -8.45 14.68
CA ILE A 99 4.66 -8.87 13.63
C ILE A 99 3.96 -7.62 13.12
N ARG A 100 4.24 -7.21 11.88
CA ARG A 100 3.71 -5.98 11.33
C ARG A 100 2.53 -6.25 10.40
N LEU A 101 1.35 -5.77 10.78
CA LEU A 101 0.10 -5.96 10.06
C LEU A 101 -0.12 -4.84 9.02
N HIS A 102 -0.55 -5.27 7.82
CA HIS A 102 -0.87 -4.42 6.69
C HIS A 102 -2.34 -4.49 6.27
N SER A 103 -3.16 -5.25 6.98
CA SER A 103 -4.56 -5.51 6.63
C SER A 103 -5.47 -5.04 7.73
N MET A 104 -6.56 -4.35 7.36
CA MET A 104 -7.64 -3.98 8.28
C MET A 104 -8.44 -5.22 8.70
N ILE A 105 -9.26 -5.09 9.76
CA ILE A 105 -10.07 -6.19 10.31
C ILE A 105 -10.94 -6.90 9.24
N PRO A 106 -11.62 -6.21 8.30
CA PRO A 106 -12.41 -6.90 7.28
C PRO A 106 -11.59 -7.85 6.40
N PHE A 107 -10.32 -7.51 6.14
CA PHE A 107 -9.43 -8.40 5.40
C PHE A 107 -8.90 -9.53 6.28
N LEU A 108 -8.50 -9.25 7.52
CA LEU A 108 -8.05 -10.26 8.48
C LEU A 108 -9.14 -11.31 8.78
N ALA A 109 -10.41 -10.92 8.73
CA ALA A 109 -11.54 -11.83 8.90
C ALA A 109 -11.64 -12.92 7.81
N SER A 110 -11.07 -12.66 6.63
CA SER A 110 -10.97 -13.66 5.54
C SER A 110 -9.72 -14.54 5.63
N GLU A 111 -8.78 -14.22 6.52
CA GLU A 111 -7.57 -15.00 6.78
C GLU A 111 -7.84 -15.92 7.99
N GLY A 112 -8.15 -17.20 7.75
CA GLY A 112 -8.67 -18.12 8.74
C GLY A 112 -7.87 -18.30 10.04
N MET A 113 -6.55 -18.01 10.02
CA MET A 113 -5.64 -18.20 11.16
C MET A 113 -5.18 -16.89 11.83
N ALA A 114 -5.57 -15.72 11.33
CA ALA A 114 -4.96 -14.46 11.73
C ALA A 114 -5.06 -14.21 13.26
N PHE A 115 -6.26 -14.24 13.82
CA PHE A 115 -6.46 -13.97 15.25
C PHE A 115 -5.97 -15.09 16.15
N GLU A 116 -6.03 -16.33 15.70
CA GLU A 116 -5.45 -17.46 16.43
C GLU A 116 -3.94 -17.29 16.60
N TRP A 117 -3.25 -16.93 15.54
CA TRP A 117 -1.81 -16.71 15.59
C TRP A 117 -1.43 -15.43 16.37
N LEU A 118 -2.19 -14.36 16.24
CA LEU A 118 -1.98 -13.17 17.06
C LEU A 118 -2.09 -13.46 18.55
N ASN A 119 -3.09 -14.26 18.97
CA ASN A 119 -3.22 -14.72 20.34
C ASN A 119 -2.01 -15.55 20.76
N ALA A 120 -1.59 -16.51 19.94
CA ALA A 120 -0.44 -17.36 20.22
C ALA A 120 0.87 -16.56 20.35
N TYR A 121 1.10 -15.53 19.52
CA TYR A 121 2.26 -14.63 19.69
C TYR A 121 2.22 -13.90 21.04
N MET A 122 1.04 -13.50 21.51
CA MET A 122 0.91 -12.84 22.82
C MET A 122 1.11 -13.81 23.99
N GLU A 123 0.77 -15.10 23.84
CA GLU A 123 1.15 -16.13 24.82
C GLU A 123 2.66 -16.34 24.88
N LEU A 124 3.35 -16.39 23.73
CA LEU A 124 4.81 -16.47 23.70
C LEU A 124 5.45 -15.24 24.38
N ARG A 125 4.87 -14.06 24.23
CA ARG A 125 5.31 -12.86 24.95
C ARG A 125 5.18 -13.01 26.47
N LYS A 126 4.09 -13.57 26.97
CA LYS A 126 3.90 -13.85 28.41
C LYS A 126 4.93 -14.86 28.94
N GLN A 127 5.40 -15.77 28.09
CA GLN A 127 6.46 -16.73 28.39
C GLN A 127 7.87 -16.14 28.33
N GLY A 128 8.00 -14.82 28.06
CA GLY A 128 9.30 -14.10 28.07
C GLY A 128 9.95 -13.90 26.70
N ILE A 129 9.33 -14.33 25.60
CA ILE A 129 9.85 -14.02 24.25
C ILE A 129 9.56 -12.55 23.93
N ASP A 130 10.57 -11.79 23.51
CA ASP A 130 10.38 -10.38 23.13
C ASP A 130 9.73 -10.27 21.73
N ILE A 131 8.44 -10.57 21.69
CA ILE A 131 7.58 -10.47 20.50
C ILE A 131 6.45 -9.48 20.73
N SER A 132 6.11 -8.69 19.71
CA SER A 132 5.07 -7.67 19.75
C SER A 132 4.34 -7.57 18.42
N ILE A 133 3.17 -6.91 18.44
CA ILE A 133 2.38 -6.63 17.25
C ILE A 133 2.56 -5.17 16.87
N SER A 134 2.68 -4.88 15.57
CA SER A 134 2.60 -3.52 15.07
C SER A 134 1.62 -3.42 13.90
N CYS A 135 1.11 -2.22 13.66
CA CYS A 135 0.18 -1.96 12.57
C CYS A 135 0.63 -0.73 11.78
N ASN A 136 0.42 -0.77 10.48
CA ASN A 136 0.70 0.36 9.59
C ASN A 136 -0.42 1.42 9.57
N ASN A 137 -1.54 1.17 10.26
CA ASN A 137 -2.69 2.05 10.35
C ASN A 137 -3.10 2.29 11.81
N ASP A 138 -3.34 3.55 12.20
CA ASP A 138 -3.67 3.92 13.58
C ASP A 138 -5.04 3.41 14.03
N LYS A 139 -6.04 3.39 13.14
CA LYS A 139 -7.38 2.84 13.41
C LYS A 139 -7.27 1.33 13.74
N LEU A 140 -6.48 0.59 12.96
CA LEU A 140 -6.20 -0.82 13.23
C LEU A 140 -5.49 -1.01 14.57
N CYS A 141 -4.48 -0.17 14.89
CA CYS A 141 -3.82 -0.20 16.20
C CYS A 141 -4.80 -0.01 17.35
N ARG A 142 -5.71 0.95 17.25
CA ARG A 142 -6.73 1.20 18.28
C ARG A 142 -7.64 0.00 18.47
N HIS A 143 -8.08 -0.64 17.38
CA HIS A 143 -8.91 -1.83 17.45
C HIS A 143 -8.17 -3.00 18.13
N LEU A 144 -6.94 -3.28 17.73
CA LEU A 144 -6.18 -4.40 18.29
C LEU A 144 -5.72 -4.17 19.74
N ARG A 145 -5.57 -2.91 20.16
CA ARG A 145 -5.29 -2.57 21.56
C ARG A 145 -6.40 -2.96 22.53
N VAL A 146 -7.63 -3.14 22.05
CA VAL A 146 -8.73 -3.68 22.85
C VAL A 146 -8.39 -5.09 23.35
N LEU A 147 -7.72 -5.89 22.51
CA LEU A 147 -7.34 -7.27 22.85
C LEU A 147 -5.94 -7.37 23.48
N TYR A 148 -4.98 -6.60 22.96
CA TYR A 148 -3.55 -6.82 23.22
C TYR A 148 -2.87 -5.63 23.95
N GLY A 149 -3.61 -4.60 24.28
CA GLY A 149 -3.15 -3.45 25.06
C GLY A 149 -1.91 -2.76 24.49
N LYS A 150 -0.93 -2.48 25.36
CA LYS A 150 0.31 -1.77 25.02
C LYS A 150 1.28 -2.60 24.14
N SER A 151 1.01 -3.88 23.93
CA SER A 151 1.80 -4.74 23.04
C SER A 151 1.61 -4.42 21.56
N VAL A 152 0.64 -3.55 21.23
CA VAL A 152 0.37 -3.08 19.86
C VAL A 152 0.97 -1.70 19.64
N THR A 153 1.90 -1.60 18.70
CA THR A 153 2.57 -0.35 18.33
C THR A 153 2.13 0.12 16.95
N TYR A 154 2.24 1.43 16.70
CA TYR A 154 1.96 2.02 15.40
C TYR A 154 3.27 2.22 14.63
N THR A 155 3.39 1.58 13.47
CA THR A 155 4.54 1.64 12.55
C THR A 155 4.03 1.97 11.14
N PRO A 156 3.72 3.25 10.87
CA PRO A 156 3.05 3.66 9.63
C PRO A 156 3.86 3.35 8.38
N ASN A 157 3.18 3.24 7.25
CA ASN A 157 3.85 3.27 5.97
C ASN A 157 4.44 4.65 5.70
N ILE A 158 5.58 4.66 5.04
CA ILE A 158 6.22 5.84 4.46
C ILE A 158 6.10 5.70 2.95
N TYR A 159 5.90 6.78 2.23
CA TYR A 159 5.94 6.78 0.77
C TYR A 159 7.18 7.55 0.30
N LEU A 160 8.16 6.83 -0.21
CA LEU A 160 9.44 7.38 -0.65
C LEU A 160 9.88 6.70 -1.96
N PRO A 161 9.25 7.03 -3.11
CA PRO A 161 9.57 6.39 -4.37
C PRO A 161 10.99 6.70 -4.83
N ASP A 162 11.59 5.77 -5.56
CA ASP A 162 12.90 6.00 -6.19
C ASP A 162 12.71 6.75 -7.50
N THR A 163 12.92 8.06 -7.46
CA THR A 163 12.79 8.93 -8.63
C THR A 163 14.03 8.96 -9.51
N THR A 164 15.10 8.26 -9.12
CA THR A 164 16.35 8.19 -9.92
C THR A 164 16.27 7.12 -11.01
N LYS A 165 15.39 6.13 -10.85
CA LYS A 165 15.20 5.07 -11.84
C LYS A 165 14.39 5.58 -13.03
N PRO A 166 14.87 5.39 -14.27
CA PRO A 166 14.11 5.76 -15.46
C PRO A 166 12.88 4.85 -15.62
N CYS A 167 11.88 5.33 -16.36
CA CYS A 167 10.84 4.50 -16.93
C CYS A 167 11.39 3.86 -18.22
N ASN A 168 11.37 2.54 -18.30
CA ASN A 168 11.89 1.80 -19.46
C ASN A 168 10.78 1.40 -20.44
N GLU A 169 9.51 1.48 -20.02
CA GLU A 169 8.35 1.12 -20.83
C GLU A 169 7.80 2.31 -21.61
N ASP A 170 7.35 2.07 -22.83
CA ASP A 170 6.68 3.08 -23.66
C ASP A 170 5.16 3.02 -23.47
N PHE A 171 4.63 4.01 -22.78
CA PHE A 171 3.20 4.19 -22.57
C PHE A 171 2.60 5.30 -23.46
N SER A 172 3.24 5.69 -24.54
CA SER A 172 2.79 6.78 -25.42
C SER A 172 1.44 6.50 -26.08
N ALA A 173 1.07 5.23 -26.26
CA ALA A 173 -0.22 4.82 -26.79
C ALA A 173 -1.40 5.20 -25.85
N TYR A 174 -1.14 5.39 -24.57
CA TYR A 174 -2.14 5.80 -23.58
C TYR A 174 -2.07 7.32 -23.36
N GLY A 175 -3.19 8.01 -23.42
CA GLY A 175 -3.29 9.47 -23.18
C GLY A 175 -3.64 10.31 -24.41
N ASN A 176 -3.71 9.73 -25.61
CA ASN A 176 -4.02 10.47 -26.84
C ASN A 176 -5.47 10.31 -27.33
N SER A 177 -6.23 9.37 -26.76
CA SER A 177 -7.65 9.14 -27.13
C SER A 177 -8.44 8.64 -25.96
N GLY A 178 -9.64 9.19 -25.77
CA GLY A 178 -10.56 8.76 -24.73
C GLY A 178 -10.23 9.34 -23.35
N LEU A 179 -10.88 8.78 -22.34
CA LEU A 179 -10.71 9.07 -20.91
C LEU A 179 -10.01 7.89 -20.26
N ASN A 180 -8.79 8.10 -19.75
CA ASN A 180 -7.98 7.04 -19.14
C ASN A 180 -8.14 7.09 -17.62
N ILE A 181 -8.85 6.12 -17.03
CA ILE A 181 -9.05 6.01 -15.59
C ILE A 181 -8.32 4.77 -15.08
N GLY A 182 -7.37 4.97 -14.15
CA GLY A 182 -6.60 3.89 -13.54
C GLY A 182 -7.20 3.42 -12.21
N CYS A 183 -7.57 2.13 -12.14
CA CYS A 183 -7.98 1.45 -10.92
C CYS A 183 -7.02 0.29 -10.66
N PHE A 184 -5.83 0.61 -10.21
CA PHE A 184 -4.71 -0.31 -10.10
C PHE A 184 -4.64 -1.03 -8.74
N GLY A 185 -3.94 -2.14 -8.72
CA GLY A 185 -3.73 -2.99 -7.54
C GLY A 185 -4.31 -4.39 -7.72
N ALA A 186 -4.04 -5.28 -6.76
CA ALA A 186 -4.50 -6.67 -6.84
C ALA A 186 -6.03 -6.76 -6.85
N LEU A 187 -6.57 -7.59 -7.74
CA LEU A 187 -8.00 -7.82 -7.86
C LEU A 187 -8.50 -8.63 -6.65
N ARG A 188 -9.17 -7.95 -5.71
CA ARG A 188 -9.72 -8.54 -4.49
C ARG A 188 -11.11 -7.94 -4.21
N VAL A 189 -11.97 -8.71 -3.55
CA VAL A 189 -13.35 -8.27 -3.23
C VAL A 189 -13.36 -6.92 -2.53
N LEU A 190 -12.54 -6.73 -1.50
CA LEU A 190 -12.48 -5.48 -0.73
C LEU A 190 -11.88 -4.29 -1.49
N LYS A 191 -11.28 -4.50 -2.66
CA LYS A 191 -10.80 -3.43 -3.54
C LYS A 191 -11.88 -2.86 -4.46
N ASN A 192 -13.04 -3.48 -4.53
CA ASN A 192 -14.26 -2.95 -5.15
C ASN A 192 -14.13 -2.58 -6.64
N HIS A 193 -13.29 -3.26 -7.41
CA HIS A 193 -13.06 -2.94 -8.82
C HIS A 193 -14.33 -2.94 -9.70
N PRO A 194 -15.28 -3.91 -9.56
CA PRO A 194 -16.47 -3.91 -10.41
C PRO A 194 -17.35 -2.67 -10.24
N GLN A 195 -17.57 -2.21 -9.02
CA GLN A 195 -18.39 -1.03 -8.76
C GLN A 195 -17.68 0.25 -9.21
N GLN A 196 -16.36 0.34 -9.01
CA GLN A 196 -15.55 1.44 -9.53
C GLN A 196 -15.60 1.50 -11.07
N ALA A 197 -15.61 0.36 -11.75
CA ALA A 197 -15.77 0.29 -13.20
C ALA A 197 -17.13 0.85 -13.65
N MET A 198 -18.23 0.54 -12.95
CA MET A 198 -19.57 1.06 -13.27
C MET A 198 -19.62 2.58 -13.10
N TRP A 199 -19.07 3.13 -12.02
CA TRP A 199 -19.00 4.59 -11.83
C TRP A 199 -18.12 5.27 -12.89
N ALA A 200 -17.01 4.64 -13.27
CA ALA A 200 -16.16 5.17 -14.34
C ALA A 200 -16.88 5.19 -15.71
N ILE A 201 -17.71 4.18 -16.01
CA ILE A 201 -18.54 4.12 -17.21
C ILE A 201 -19.58 5.26 -17.18
N ASP A 202 -20.31 5.41 -16.07
CA ASP A 202 -21.32 6.46 -15.91
C ASP A 202 -20.70 7.86 -16.06
N PHE A 203 -19.57 8.11 -15.43
CA PHE A 203 -18.80 9.34 -15.57
C PHE A 203 -18.36 9.60 -17.03
N ALA A 204 -17.88 8.57 -17.74
CA ALA A 204 -17.45 8.68 -19.12
C ALA A 204 -18.63 8.97 -20.07
N ASP A 205 -19.79 8.38 -19.81
CA ASP A 205 -21.02 8.65 -20.55
C ASP A 205 -21.52 10.09 -20.30
N ALA A 206 -21.53 10.55 -19.05
CA ALA A 206 -21.89 11.92 -18.69
C ALA A 206 -20.96 12.96 -19.36
N THR A 207 -19.68 12.67 -19.46
CA THR A 207 -18.68 13.54 -20.13
C THR A 207 -18.57 13.31 -21.64
N LYS A 208 -19.37 12.39 -22.22
CA LYS A 208 -19.40 12.03 -23.64
C LYS A 208 -18.05 11.59 -24.19
N ARG A 209 -17.25 10.90 -23.38
CA ARG A 209 -15.92 10.36 -23.75
C ARG A 209 -15.95 8.83 -23.79
N THR A 210 -15.10 8.22 -24.61
CA THR A 210 -14.87 6.78 -24.53
C THR A 210 -13.93 6.52 -23.36
N LEU A 211 -14.31 5.62 -22.45
CA LEU A 211 -13.47 5.21 -21.31
C LEU A 211 -12.46 4.14 -21.73
N ASN A 212 -11.24 4.31 -21.28
CA ASN A 212 -10.24 3.25 -21.10
C ASN A 212 -10.07 3.04 -19.61
N PHE A 213 -10.58 1.94 -19.08
CA PHE A 213 -10.48 1.59 -17.67
C PHE A 213 -9.29 0.66 -17.45
N HIS A 214 -8.26 1.14 -16.79
CA HIS A 214 -6.98 0.45 -16.64
C HIS A 214 -6.90 -0.29 -15.31
N VAL A 215 -6.52 -1.58 -15.34
CA VAL A 215 -6.32 -2.44 -14.18
C VAL A 215 -5.01 -3.23 -14.28
N ASN A 216 -4.44 -3.65 -13.12
CA ASN A 216 -3.37 -4.63 -13.11
C ASN A 216 -3.96 -6.04 -13.04
N VAL A 217 -3.37 -6.95 -13.80
CA VAL A 217 -3.76 -8.36 -13.81
C VAL A 217 -2.51 -9.22 -13.69
N SER A 218 -2.42 -10.04 -12.65
CA SER A 218 -1.35 -11.02 -12.52
C SER A 218 -1.54 -12.20 -13.48
N GLU A 219 -0.45 -12.89 -13.81
CA GLU A 219 -0.53 -14.13 -14.60
C GLU A 219 -1.45 -15.19 -13.96
N HIS A 220 -1.47 -15.25 -12.63
CA HIS A 220 -2.37 -16.13 -11.89
C HIS A 220 -3.84 -15.74 -12.10
N GLU A 221 -4.17 -14.46 -12.00
CA GLU A 221 -5.53 -13.95 -12.26
C GLU A 221 -5.93 -14.15 -13.72
N GLN A 222 -5.00 -14.04 -14.67
CA GLN A 222 -5.25 -14.34 -16.09
C GLN A 222 -5.55 -15.83 -16.35
N ARG A 223 -4.76 -16.74 -15.74
CA ARG A 223 -4.91 -18.18 -15.94
C ARG A 223 -6.17 -18.75 -15.28
N GLU A 224 -6.44 -18.34 -14.05
CA GLU A 224 -7.58 -18.85 -13.28
C GLU A 224 -8.85 -18.04 -13.52
N ALA A 225 -8.78 -16.94 -14.31
CA ALA A 225 -9.89 -16.01 -14.58
C ALA A 225 -10.70 -15.74 -13.32
N GLY A 226 -10.04 -15.23 -12.28
CA GLY A 226 -10.65 -14.97 -10.98
C GLY A 226 -12.01 -14.30 -11.11
N PRO A 227 -12.95 -14.54 -10.21
CA PRO A 227 -14.33 -14.07 -10.34
C PRO A 227 -14.42 -12.57 -10.65
N ILE A 228 -13.54 -11.78 -10.06
CA ILE A 228 -13.53 -10.31 -10.24
C ILE A 228 -13.14 -9.94 -11.68
N LEU A 229 -12.09 -10.54 -12.24
CA LEU A 229 -11.64 -10.25 -13.59
C LEU A 229 -12.70 -10.67 -14.62
N ARG A 230 -13.33 -11.84 -14.43
CA ARG A 230 -14.46 -12.27 -15.30
C ARG A 230 -15.61 -11.29 -15.28
N ASN A 231 -15.97 -10.79 -14.08
CA ASN A 231 -17.03 -9.81 -13.94
C ASN A 231 -16.65 -8.47 -14.60
N LEU A 232 -15.40 -8.00 -14.45
CA LEU A 232 -14.92 -6.81 -15.15
C LEU A 232 -15.04 -6.98 -16.67
N ARG A 233 -14.53 -8.06 -17.24
CA ARG A 233 -14.68 -8.36 -18.67
C ARG A 233 -16.14 -8.41 -19.11
N GLY A 234 -17.03 -8.99 -18.28
CA GLY A 234 -18.47 -9.02 -18.51
C GLY A 234 -19.11 -7.62 -18.50
N ILE A 235 -18.72 -6.74 -17.56
CA ILE A 235 -19.19 -5.35 -17.49
C ILE A 235 -18.88 -4.61 -18.80
N PHE A 236 -17.65 -4.74 -19.32
CA PHE A 236 -17.24 -4.01 -20.51
C PHE A 236 -17.70 -4.64 -21.83
N SER A 237 -18.06 -5.93 -21.87
CA SER A 237 -18.35 -6.68 -23.11
C SER A 237 -19.50 -6.11 -23.96
N ASN A 238 -20.45 -5.41 -23.36
CA ASN A 238 -21.60 -4.82 -24.04
C ASN A 238 -21.62 -3.29 -23.97
N THR A 239 -20.47 -2.66 -23.78
CA THR A 239 -20.33 -1.20 -23.75
C THR A 239 -19.46 -0.71 -24.90
N LYS A 240 -19.49 0.61 -25.16
CA LYS A 240 -18.54 1.28 -26.08
C LYS A 240 -17.17 1.57 -25.44
N HIS A 241 -16.98 1.18 -24.19
CA HIS A 241 -15.81 1.46 -23.38
C HIS A 241 -14.87 0.27 -23.34
N ASN A 242 -13.61 0.49 -22.95
CA ASN A 242 -12.54 -0.48 -23.00
C ASN A 242 -12.06 -0.84 -21.58
N LEU A 243 -11.91 -2.13 -21.31
CA LEU A 243 -11.09 -2.63 -20.20
C LEU A 243 -9.66 -2.83 -20.69
N VAL A 244 -8.70 -2.17 -20.06
CA VAL A 244 -7.27 -2.28 -20.40
C VAL A 244 -6.54 -3.02 -19.29
N GLU A 245 -6.08 -4.23 -19.59
CA GLU A 245 -5.40 -5.10 -18.64
C GLU A 245 -3.88 -4.94 -18.76
N HIS A 246 -3.21 -4.59 -17.66
CA HIS A 246 -1.77 -4.42 -17.60
C HIS A 246 -1.10 -5.52 -16.78
N PRO A 247 0.09 -5.97 -17.14
CA PRO A 247 0.91 -6.77 -16.24
C PRO A 247 1.33 -5.95 -15.02
N TRP A 248 1.96 -6.61 -14.07
CA TRP A 248 2.63 -5.91 -12.98
C TRP A 248 3.99 -5.39 -13.46
N TYR A 249 4.22 -4.10 -13.29
CA TYR A 249 5.45 -3.42 -13.65
C TYR A 249 6.35 -3.19 -12.44
N GLU A 250 7.66 -2.99 -12.67
CA GLU A 250 8.54 -2.39 -11.68
C GLU A 250 8.02 -0.98 -11.33
N HIS A 251 8.31 -0.49 -10.12
CA HIS A 251 7.67 0.72 -9.61
C HIS A 251 7.94 1.96 -10.47
N SER A 252 9.15 2.10 -11.03
CA SER A 252 9.49 3.21 -11.95
C SER A 252 8.63 3.21 -13.22
N ASP A 253 8.43 2.04 -13.82
CA ASP A 253 7.60 1.87 -15.02
C ASP A 253 6.12 2.10 -14.69
N PHE A 254 5.67 1.58 -13.53
CA PHE A 254 4.32 1.84 -13.05
C PHE A 254 4.02 3.33 -12.86
N LEU A 255 4.97 4.11 -12.32
CA LEU A 255 4.84 5.58 -12.25
C LEU A 255 4.75 6.22 -13.65
N GLY A 256 5.42 5.64 -14.65
CA GLY A 256 5.29 6.02 -16.06
C GLY A 256 3.86 5.83 -16.58
N LEU A 257 3.27 4.66 -16.30
CA LEU A 257 1.87 4.37 -16.65
C LEU A 257 0.89 5.30 -15.94
N VAL A 258 1.05 5.51 -14.62
CA VAL A 258 0.18 6.41 -13.83
C VAL A 258 0.14 7.82 -14.42
N ARG A 259 1.29 8.35 -14.89
CA ARG A 259 1.35 9.68 -15.54
C ARG A 259 0.53 9.80 -16.83
N ARG A 260 0.07 8.70 -17.41
CA ARG A 260 -0.78 8.67 -18.62
C ARG A 260 -2.27 8.62 -18.29
N MET A 261 -2.63 8.51 -17.02
CA MET A 261 -4.03 8.50 -16.60
C MET A 261 -4.56 9.94 -16.47
N ASP A 262 -5.81 10.13 -16.85
CA ASP A 262 -6.56 11.36 -16.60
C ASP A 262 -7.05 11.42 -15.15
N MET A 263 -7.30 10.24 -14.53
CA MET A 263 -7.76 10.13 -13.15
C MET A 263 -7.42 8.75 -12.56
N GLY A 264 -7.23 8.70 -11.25
CA GLY A 264 -7.16 7.48 -10.47
C GLY A 264 -8.42 7.21 -9.66
N MET A 265 -8.75 5.94 -9.46
CA MET A 265 -9.79 5.49 -8.54
C MET A 265 -9.22 4.45 -7.58
N GLN A 266 -9.41 4.70 -6.28
CA GLN A 266 -9.03 3.78 -5.20
C GLN A 266 -10.13 3.77 -4.12
N VAL A 267 -11.38 3.55 -4.55
CA VAL A 267 -12.58 3.55 -3.70
C VAL A 267 -12.85 2.13 -3.19
N SER A 268 -11.97 1.68 -2.32
CA SER A 268 -11.97 0.35 -1.71
C SER A 268 -12.83 0.31 -0.45
N PHE A 269 -13.44 -0.84 -0.12
CA PHE A 269 -14.17 -1.03 1.15
C PHE A 269 -13.26 -1.07 2.37
N SER A 270 -11.98 -1.31 2.20
CA SER A 270 -11.02 -1.40 3.32
C SER A 270 -9.60 -1.09 2.87
N GLU A 271 -8.96 -0.13 3.51
CA GLU A 271 -7.58 0.28 3.25
C GLU A 271 -6.81 0.57 4.53
N THR A 272 -5.49 0.33 4.47
CA THR A 272 -4.57 0.75 5.54
C THR A 272 -3.77 1.98 5.15
N PHE A 273 -3.20 2.01 3.95
CA PHE A 273 -2.42 3.14 3.42
C PHE A 273 -2.73 3.40 1.95
N ASN A 274 -2.71 2.39 1.09
CA ASN A 274 -2.85 2.41 -0.36
C ASN A 274 -1.68 3.13 -1.08
N ILE A 275 -0.64 2.37 -1.43
CA ILE A 275 0.54 2.88 -2.15
C ILE A 275 0.15 3.44 -3.53
N THR A 276 -0.76 2.77 -4.24
CA THR A 276 -1.24 3.22 -5.55
C THR A 276 -1.85 4.63 -5.49
N ALA A 277 -2.63 4.94 -4.45
CA ALA A 277 -3.14 6.30 -4.26
C ALA A 277 -1.99 7.31 -4.05
N ALA A 278 -0.95 6.92 -3.32
CA ALA A 278 0.23 7.76 -3.14
C ALA A 278 1.01 7.95 -4.46
N ASP A 279 1.05 6.94 -5.34
CA ASP A 279 1.64 7.03 -6.68
C ASP A 279 0.91 8.06 -7.55
N PHE A 280 -0.43 8.06 -7.55
CA PHE A 280 -1.23 9.07 -8.24
C PHE A 280 -0.97 10.48 -7.71
N VAL A 281 -0.96 10.66 -6.38
CA VAL A 281 -0.65 11.94 -5.73
C VAL A 281 0.77 12.41 -6.10
N HIS A 282 1.75 11.51 -6.08
CA HIS A 282 3.14 11.80 -6.47
C HIS A 282 3.24 12.24 -7.93
N CYS A 283 2.61 11.50 -8.83
CA CYS A 283 2.60 11.80 -10.26
C CYS A 283 1.81 13.07 -10.61
N GLY A 284 0.98 13.59 -9.70
CA GLY A 284 0.16 14.77 -9.94
C GLY A 284 -1.06 14.47 -10.76
N VAL A 285 -1.56 13.26 -10.69
CA VAL A 285 -2.80 12.83 -11.35
C VAL A 285 -3.95 12.92 -10.35
N PRO A 286 -5.12 13.48 -10.73
CA PRO A 286 -6.29 13.53 -9.87
C PRO A 286 -6.69 12.13 -9.43
N ILE A 287 -7.23 12.02 -8.20
CA ILE A 287 -7.63 10.72 -7.67
C ILE A 287 -8.85 10.86 -6.75
N VAL A 288 -9.77 9.90 -6.85
CA VAL A 288 -10.86 9.68 -5.90
C VAL A 288 -10.57 8.41 -5.10
N VAL A 289 -10.73 8.51 -3.77
CA VAL A 289 -10.32 7.46 -2.84
C VAL A 289 -11.38 7.23 -1.77
N SER A 290 -11.32 6.07 -1.10
CA SER A 290 -12.12 5.84 0.11
C SER A 290 -11.65 6.70 1.30
N GLU A 291 -12.54 6.91 2.26
CA GLU A 291 -12.30 7.76 3.46
C GLU A 291 -11.10 7.33 4.29
N ASP A 292 -10.71 6.06 4.25
CA ASP A 292 -9.55 5.53 4.98
C ASP A 292 -8.21 6.12 4.50
N ILE A 293 -8.16 6.71 3.29
CA ILE A 293 -6.93 7.26 2.69
C ILE A 293 -6.78 8.75 3.06
N THR A 294 -6.24 9.00 4.23
CA THR A 294 -6.25 10.33 4.88
C THR A 294 -5.25 11.35 4.32
N PHE A 295 -4.32 10.93 3.47
CA PHE A 295 -3.37 11.84 2.81
C PHE A 295 -3.90 12.44 1.50
N VAL A 296 -5.14 12.14 1.13
CA VAL A 296 -5.87 12.79 0.04
C VAL A 296 -6.88 13.78 0.67
N HIS A 297 -7.13 14.91 0.00
CA HIS A 297 -8.05 15.94 0.50
C HIS A 297 -9.48 15.42 0.66
N SER A 298 -10.22 15.91 1.64
CA SER A 298 -11.55 15.41 2.00
C SER A 298 -12.56 15.46 0.85
N SER A 299 -12.46 16.44 -0.06
CA SER A 299 -13.35 16.53 -1.23
C SER A 299 -13.11 15.44 -2.30
N CYS A 300 -12.05 14.66 -2.18
CA CYS A 300 -11.76 13.52 -3.04
C CYS A 300 -11.86 12.19 -2.27
N ARG A 301 -12.34 12.23 -1.02
CA ARG A 301 -12.55 11.04 -0.18
C ARG A 301 -14.05 10.77 -0.05
N VAL A 302 -14.43 9.54 -0.30
CA VAL A 302 -15.83 9.12 -0.36
C VAL A 302 -16.08 7.82 0.39
N ASP A 303 -17.32 7.63 0.84
CA ASP A 303 -17.80 6.33 1.28
C ASP A 303 -17.97 5.42 0.03
N PRO A 304 -17.36 4.23 0.01
CA PRO A 304 -17.48 3.30 -1.12
C PRO A 304 -18.88 2.72 -1.30
N SER A 305 -19.84 3.00 -0.43
CA SER A 305 -21.25 2.64 -0.58
C SER A 305 -22.13 3.76 -1.15
N ASP A 306 -21.60 4.99 -1.28
CA ASP A 306 -22.32 6.17 -1.77
C ASP A 306 -21.88 6.52 -3.19
N GLY A 307 -22.62 6.02 -4.18
CA GLY A 307 -22.34 6.25 -5.60
C GLY A 307 -22.46 7.72 -6.02
N ASP A 308 -23.41 8.46 -5.47
CA ASP A 308 -23.61 9.87 -5.79
C ASP A 308 -22.42 10.70 -5.31
N ALA A 309 -21.93 10.44 -4.09
CA ALA A 309 -20.73 11.08 -3.57
C ALA A 309 -19.47 10.72 -4.40
N VAL A 310 -19.37 9.48 -4.91
CA VAL A 310 -18.28 9.10 -5.83
C VAL A 310 -18.33 9.90 -7.11
N MET A 311 -19.50 10.02 -7.74
CA MET A 311 -19.69 10.78 -8.98
C MET A 311 -19.38 12.26 -8.78
N GLU A 312 -19.84 12.87 -7.69
CA GLU A 312 -19.53 14.27 -7.35
C GLU A 312 -18.02 14.46 -7.17
N ALA A 313 -17.35 13.55 -6.46
CA ALA A 313 -15.90 13.61 -6.25
C ALA A 313 -15.12 13.44 -7.56
N MET A 314 -15.58 12.59 -8.49
CA MET A 314 -15.00 12.45 -9.84
C MET A 314 -15.13 13.73 -10.65
N CYS A 315 -16.31 14.36 -10.67
CA CYS A 315 -16.51 15.65 -11.32
C CYS A 315 -15.57 16.72 -10.72
N ASN A 316 -15.55 16.83 -9.40
CA ASN A 316 -14.70 17.79 -8.71
C ASN A 316 -13.19 17.58 -8.99
N ALA A 317 -12.73 16.33 -9.03
CA ALA A 317 -11.36 16.01 -9.34
C ALA A 317 -11.00 16.36 -10.79
N TYR A 318 -11.90 16.05 -11.73
CA TYR A 318 -11.71 16.30 -13.16
C TYR A 318 -11.74 17.79 -13.50
N ASP A 319 -12.72 18.53 -13.01
CA ASP A 319 -12.87 19.97 -13.28
C ASP A 319 -11.73 20.82 -12.70
N ASN A 320 -11.18 20.42 -11.56
CA ASN A 320 -10.04 21.09 -10.94
C ASN A 320 -8.69 20.76 -11.61
N TYR A 321 -8.64 19.73 -12.47
CA TYR A 321 -7.43 19.33 -13.19
C TYR A 321 -7.27 20.06 -14.52
N ILE A 322 -8.35 20.23 -15.30
CA ILE A 322 -8.32 20.87 -16.61
C ILE A 322 -7.75 22.30 -16.58
N PRO A 323 -8.15 23.20 -15.64
CA PRO A 323 -7.58 24.54 -15.54
C PRO A 323 -6.08 24.54 -15.27
N PHE A 324 -5.58 23.55 -14.55
CA PHE A 324 -4.14 23.41 -14.29
C PHE A 324 -3.35 23.07 -15.55
N MET A 325 -3.83 22.15 -16.38
CA MET A 325 -3.20 21.73 -17.64
C MET A 325 -3.27 22.82 -18.73
N SER A 326 -4.32 23.65 -18.72
CA SER A 326 -4.49 24.76 -19.68
C SER A 326 -3.74 26.05 -19.31
N GLY A 327 -2.95 26.04 -18.21
CA GLY A 327 -2.17 27.22 -17.79
C GLY A 327 -3.01 28.33 -17.15
N GLY A 328 -4.29 28.08 -16.85
CA GLY A 328 -5.17 29.01 -16.16
C GLY A 328 -4.82 29.12 -14.67
N PHE A 329 -4.15 30.20 -14.27
CA PHE A 329 -3.83 30.52 -12.90
C PHE A 329 -5.09 31.07 -12.20
N LEU A 330 -5.93 30.20 -11.69
CA LEU A 330 -6.97 30.59 -10.71
C LEU A 330 -6.35 30.50 -9.33
N GLY A 331 -6.32 31.60 -8.58
CA GLY A 331 -5.66 31.79 -7.30
C GLY A 331 -6.17 30.96 -6.10
N GLY A 332 -6.58 29.72 -6.34
CA GLY A 332 -6.91 28.72 -5.34
C GLY A 332 -5.82 27.65 -5.30
N SER A 333 -5.42 27.22 -4.11
CA SER A 333 -4.46 26.12 -3.93
C SER A 333 -4.95 24.90 -4.71
N CYS A 334 -4.26 24.55 -5.80
CA CYS A 334 -4.52 23.40 -6.66
C CYS A 334 -4.71 22.12 -5.81
N MET A 335 -5.73 21.31 -6.10
CA MET A 335 -6.01 20.07 -5.37
C MET A 335 -4.82 19.10 -5.37
N ILE A 336 -4.11 19.02 -6.49
CA ILE A 336 -2.88 18.24 -6.62
C ILE A 336 -1.83 18.71 -5.62
N CYS A 337 -1.63 20.04 -5.50
CA CYS A 337 -0.67 20.61 -4.55
C CYS A 337 -1.07 20.35 -3.10
N ARG A 338 -2.39 20.38 -2.82
CA ARG A 338 -2.93 20.04 -1.48
C ARG A 338 -2.66 18.58 -1.14
N ASN A 339 -2.95 17.64 -2.05
CA ASN A 339 -2.72 16.22 -1.85
C ASN A 339 -1.23 15.91 -1.65
N ARG A 340 -0.34 16.50 -2.46
CA ARG A 340 1.12 16.39 -2.29
C ARG A 340 1.57 16.91 -0.92
N SER A 341 1.03 18.05 -0.47
CA SER A 341 1.34 18.60 0.86
C SER A 341 0.85 17.69 2.00
N LEU A 342 -0.34 17.10 1.87
CA LEU A 342 -0.87 16.16 2.86
C LEU A 342 -0.02 14.89 2.93
N LEU A 343 0.36 14.31 1.78
CA LEU A 343 1.24 13.14 1.72
C LEU A 343 2.62 13.43 2.35
N ALA A 344 3.22 14.59 2.05
CA ALA A 344 4.49 15.00 2.64
C ALA A 344 4.40 15.16 4.15
N LYS A 345 3.32 15.77 4.67
CA LYS A 345 3.07 15.89 6.11
C LYS A 345 2.88 14.52 6.77
N GLN A 346 2.17 13.61 6.12
CA GLN A 346 2.01 12.24 6.62
C GLN A 346 3.34 11.50 6.66
N ASN A 347 4.17 11.60 5.63
CA ASN A 347 5.51 11.01 5.60
C ASN A 347 6.39 11.53 6.73
N ALA A 348 6.41 12.84 6.96
CA ALA A 348 7.20 13.43 8.05
C ALA A 348 6.77 12.90 9.43
N ARG A 349 5.44 12.79 9.67
CA ARG A 349 4.89 12.19 10.89
C ARG A 349 5.23 10.71 11.01
N ALA A 350 5.16 9.97 9.90
CA ALA A 350 5.48 8.55 9.86
C ALA A 350 6.94 8.30 10.23
N VAL A 351 7.86 9.08 9.68
CA VAL A 351 9.29 8.98 10.03
C VAL A 351 9.53 9.28 11.51
N ALA A 352 8.95 10.35 12.04
CA ALA A 352 9.08 10.68 13.46
C ALA A 352 8.52 9.57 14.37
N GLN A 353 7.41 8.95 13.96
CA GLN A 353 6.81 7.82 14.66
C GLN A 353 7.73 6.59 14.66
N TRP A 354 8.35 6.24 13.53
CA TRP A 354 9.31 5.15 13.44
C TRP A 354 10.49 5.36 14.37
N LEU A 355 11.12 6.54 14.33
CA LEU A 355 12.24 6.88 15.21
C LEU A 355 11.85 6.77 16.69
N SER A 356 10.63 7.22 17.05
CA SER A 356 10.11 7.08 18.43
C SER A 356 9.88 5.62 18.84
N VAL A 357 9.47 4.75 17.92
CA VAL A 357 9.24 3.32 18.22
C VAL A 357 10.55 2.58 18.44
N ILE A 358 11.53 2.78 17.57
CA ILE A 358 12.80 2.04 17.62
C ILE A 358 13.75 2.56 18.71
N SER A 359 13.52 3.77 19.24
CA SER A 359 14.33 4.33 20.36
C SER A 359 13.99 3.71 21.72
N LYS A 360 12.88 2.99 21.80
CA LYS A 360 12.42 2.29 23.02
C LYS A 360 12.98 0.88 23.12
#